data_e50a8d9dfe75e3a8b40d5d60d371a38c
#
_entry.id   e50a8d9dfe75e3a8b40d5d60d371a38c
#
_cell.length_a   1.000
_cell.length_b   1.000
_cell.length_c   1.000
_cell.angle_alpha   90.00
_cell.angle_beta   90.00
_cell.angle_gamma   90.00
#
_symmetry.space_group_name_H-M   'P 1'
#
loop_
_entity.id
_entity.type
_entity.pdbx_description
1 polymer ?
#
loop_
_entity_poly.entity_id
_entity_poly.type
_entity_poly.pdbx_seq_one_letter_code
_entity_poly.pdbx_strand_id
1 'polypeptide(L)'
;IRDASQSEKYASSVSDSDGVYIVPAFTGLGAPYWDQYARGTVVGLTRGCTKEHFIRATLESIDYQVADVLGVMQEESGIYLKALKVDGGASANNFLMQFQADILNTPVHRPDVIETTSLGAAYLAGLATGYWSGKDEILANWKLGHSFEPAMAEDVRNSKIKGWHRAVRCARIWAEDREN
;
A
#
# COMPACT_ATOMS: atom_id res chain seq x y z
N ILE A 1 -5.38 -17.80 6.95
CA ILE A 1 -6.58 -17.52 6.15
C ILE A 1 -6.62 -18.44 4.94
N ARG A 2 -7.83 -18.81 4.49
CA ARG A 2 -7.98 -19.68 3.30
C ARG A 2 -8.00 -18.88 2.00
N ASP A 3 -8.38 -17.61 2.08
CA ASP A 3 -8.55 -16.71 0.96
C ASP A 3 -8.12 -15.30 1.36
N ALA A 4 -7.45 -14.58 0.43
CA ALA A 4 -6.98 -13.21 0.64
C ALA A 4 -8.14 -12.23 0.93
N SER A 5 -9.35 -12.48 0.38
CA SER A 5 -10.54 -11.65 0.63
C SER A 5 -10.96 -11.62 2.10
N GLN A 6 -10.54 -12.61 2.91
CA GLN A 6 -10.81 -12.63 4.34
C GLN A 6 -9.90 -11.69 5.15
N SER A 7 -8.83 -11.17 4.54
CA SER A 7 -7.82 -10.35 5.24
C SER A 7 -8.42 -9.07 5.82
N GLU A 8 -9.30 -8.40 5.09
CA GLU A 8 -10.01 -7.21 5.57
C GLU A 8 -10.77 -7.48 6.88
N LYS A 9 -11.54 -8.57 6.91
CA LYS A 9 -12.32 -8.95 8.10
C LYS A 9 -11.42 -9.17 9.32
N TYR A 10 -10.30 -9.87 9.15
CA TYR A 10 -9.38 -10.14 10.26
C TYR A 10 -8.64 -8.86 10.69
N ALA A 11 -8.13 -8.08 9.75
CA ALA A 11 -7.43 -6.83 10.08
C ALA A 11 -8.32 -5.82 10.81
N SER A 12 -9.60 -5.74 10.42
CA SER A 12 -10.59 -4.85 11.05
C SER A 12 -11.11 -5.36 12.39
N SER A 13 -10.85 -6.61 12.77
CA SER A 13 -11.32 -7.18 14.05
C SER A 13 -10.45 -6.82 15.25
N VAL A 14 -9.29 -6.19 15.03
CA VAL A 14 -8.39 -5.68 16.07
C VAL A 14 -8.18 -4.18 15.90
N SER A 15 -7.92 -3.47 16.99
CA SER A 15 -7.76 -2.00 17.00
C SER A 15 -6.48 -1.54 16.29
N ASP A 16 -5.40 -2.33 16.40
CA ASP A 16 -4.08 -2.05 15.84
C ASP A 16 -3.31 -3.35 15.58
N SER A 17 -2.05 -3.25 15.19
CA SER A 17 -1.15 -4.39 14.97
C SER A 17 -0.43 -4.88 16.23
N ASP A 18 -0.77 -4.40 17.43
CA ASP A 18 -0.11 -4.68 18.72
C ASP A 18 1.43 -4.46 18.65
N GLY A 19 1.87 -3.43 17.91
CA GLY A 19 3.28 -3.13 17.72
C GLY A 19 4.03 -4.08 16.76
N VAL A 20 3.33 -5.01 16.12
CA VAL A 20 3.92 -5.90 15.10
C VAL A 20 4.12 -5.13 13.80
N TYR A 21 5.32 -5.25 13.23
CA TYR A 21 5.66 -4.79 11.89
C TYR A 21 6.22 -5.94 11.08
N ILE A 22 5.80 -6.01 9.81
CA ILE A 22 6.29 -7.00 8.84
C ILE A 22 6.97 -6.25 7.70
N VAL A 23 8.21 -6.59 7.43
CA VAL A 23 8.97 -6.06 6.28
C VAL A 23 9.05 -7.17 5.24
N PRO A 24 8.28 -7.12 4.14
CA PRO A 24 8.20 -8.23 3.17
C PRO A 24 9.33 -8.18 2.14
N ALA A 25 10.59 -8.12 2.60
CA ALA A 25 11.78 -8.10 1.76
C ALA A 25 12.14 -9.51 1.25
N PHE A 26 11.22 -10.20 0.56
CA PHE A 26 11.42 -11.58 0.09
C PHE A 26 12.58 -11.71 -0.91
N THR A 27 12.78 -10.71 -1.75
CA THR A 27 13.85 -10.62 -2.75
C THR A 27 14.73 -9.38 -2.55
N GLY A 28 14.78 -8.87 -1.33
CA GLY A 28 15.39 -7.60 -1.00
C GLY A 28 14.38 -6.46 -0.91
N LEU A 29 14.88 -5.25 -0.66
CA LEU A 29 14.12 -4.01 -0.64
C LEU A 29 14.41 -3.20 -1.90
N GLY A 30 13.36 -2.80 -2.62
CA GLY A 30 13.44 -1.87 -3.74
C GLY A 30 13.58 -0.43 -3.29
N ALA A 31 13.08 0.51 -4.11
CA ALA A 31 13.06 1.92 -3.75
C ALA A 31 12.30 2.15 -2.42
N PRO A 32 12.76 3.09 -1.59
CA PRO A 32 13.95 3.93 -1.73
C PRO A 32 15.24 3.30 -1.17
N TYR A 33 15.18 2.09 -0.65
CA TYR A 33 16.26 1.47 0.13
C TYR A 33 17.35 0.81 -0.73
N TRP A 34 16.99 0.23 -1.88
CA TRP A 34 17.88 -0.43 -2.85
C TRP A 34 18.81 -1.47 -2.21
N ASP A 35 18.26 -2.31 -1.31
CA ASP A 35 19.00 -3.32 -0.57
C ASP A 35 18.58 -4.72 -1.02
N GLN A 36 19.37 -5.33 -1.90
CA GLN A 36 19.12 -6.67 -2.43
C GLN A 36 19.36 -7.80 -1.42
N TYR A 37 20.04 -7.52 -0.31
CA TYR A 37 20.40 -8.51 0.70
C TYR A 37 19.41 -8.57 1.86
N ALA A 38 18.63 -7.51 2.08
CA ALA A 38 17.57 -7.53 3.07
C ALA A 38 16.64 -8.73 2.89
N ARG A 39 16.09 -9.24 3.98
CA ARG A 39 15.17 -10.38 3.95
C ARG A 39 13.93 -10.08 4.77
N GLY A 40 12.84 -10.80 4.45
CA GLY A 40 11.58 -10.70 5.15
C GLY A 40 11.78 -10.81 6.65
N THR A 41 11.28 -9.82 7.39
CA THR A 41 11.52 -9.68 8.83
C THR A 41 10.22 -9.34 9.54
N VAL A 42 10.01 -9.94 10.71
CA VAL A 42 8.89 -9.63 11.60
C VAL A 42 9.46 -9.17 12.93
N VAL A 43 9.02 -8.02 13.40
CA VAL A 43 9.45 -7.43 14.68
C VAL A 43 8.24 -7.05 15.54
N GLY A 44 8.47 -6.85 16.85
CA GLY A 44 7.45 -6.36 17.76
C GLY A 44 6.51 -7.44 18.30
N LEU A 45 6.80 -8.72 18.11
CA LEU A 45 5.97 -9.82 18.63
C LEU A 45 5.96 -9.84 20.17
N THR A 46 4.77 -9.90 20.74
CA THR A 46 4.52 -10.06 22.17
C THR A 46 3.70 -11.33 22.43
N ARG A 47 3.46 -11.67 23.71
CA ARG A 47 2.56 -12.77 24.08
C ARG A 47 1.10 -12.49 23.74
N GLY A 48 0.73 -11.22 23.55
CA GLY A 48 -0.62 -10.78 23.17
C GLY A 48 -0.92 -10.88 21.68
N CYS A 49 0.12 -11.09 20.86
CA CYS A 49 -0.07 -11.14 19.41
C CYS A 49 -0.93 -12.34 18.99
N THR A 50 -1.94 -12.05 18.19
CA THR A 50 -2.81 -13.05 17.57
C THR A 50 -2.60 -13.09 16.05
N LYS A 51 -3.24 -14.04 15.37
CA LYS A 51 -3.21 -14.10 13.90
C LYS A 51 -3.80 -12.84 13.25
N GLU A 52 -4.77 -12.21 13.90
CA GLU A 52 -5.43 -10.98 13.41
C GLU A 52 -4.43 -9.81 13.38
N HIS A 53 -3.62 -9.63 14.44
CA HIS A 53 -2.55 -8.64 14.48
C HIS A 53 -1.51 -8.89 13.38
N PHE A 54 -1.16 -10.17 13.14
CA PHE A 54 -0.23 -10.54 12.09
C PHE A 54 -0.78 -10.24 10.68
N ILE A 55 -2.06 -10.57 10.44
CA ILE A 55 -2.73 -10.27 9.17
C ILE A 55 -2.82 -8.76 8.95
N ARG A 56 -3.17 -8.01 9.99
CA ARG A 56 -3.23 -6.55 9.95
C ARG A 56 -1.85 -5.95 9.64
N ALA A 57 -0.81 -6.34 10.34
CA ALA A 57 0.55 -5.89 10.08
C ALA A 57 1.03 -6.22 8.65
N THR A 58 0.56 -7.34 8.08
CA THR A 58 0.85 -7.70 6.69
C THR A 58 0.19 -6.72 5.72
N LEU A 59 -1.06 -6.34 5.94
CA LEU A 59 -1.73 -5.32 5.10
C LEU A 59 -1.08 -3.95 5.29
N GLU A 60 -0.88 -3.52 6.54
CA GLU A 60 -0.21 -2.25 6.83
C GLU A 60 1.17 -2.14 6.18
N SER A 61 1.90 -3.26 6.02
CA SER A 61 3.23 -3.29 5.39
C SER A 61 3.22 -2.90 3.91
N ILE A 62 2.14 -3.17 3.20
CA ILE A 62 1.96 -2.76 1.79
C ILE A 62 1.89 -1.24 1.71
N ASP A 63 1.07 -0.65 2.57
CA ASP A 63 0.82 0.79 2.57
C ASP A 63 2.03 1.60 3.04
N TYR A 64 2.81 1.08 3.99
CA TYR A 64 4.07 1.69 4.38
C TYR A 64 5.08 1.73 3.22
N GLN A 65 5.20 0.65 2.44
CA GLN A 65 6.09 0.64 1.29
C GLN A 65 5.65 1.63 0.20
N VAL A 66 4.35 1.74 -0.04
CA VAL A 66 3.80 2.75 -0.95
C VAL A 66 4.11 4.16 -0.43
N ALA A 67 3.95 4.39 0.88
CA ALA A 67 4.27 5.68 1.49
C ALA A 67 5.74 6.06 1.35
N ASP A 68 6.66 5.11 1.54
CA ASP A 68 8.10 5.32 1.36
C ASP A 68 8.43 5.77 -0.07
N VAL A 69 7.89 5.07 -1.08
CA VAL A 69 8.13 5.40 -2.49
C VAL A 69 7.54 6.75 -2.85
N LEU A 70 6.28 7.00 -2.48
CA LEU A 70 5.61 8.27 -2.77
C LEU A 70 6.26 9.46 -2.04
N GLY A 71 6.76 9.24 -0.82
CA GLY A 71 7.51 10.26 -0.08
C GLY A 71 8.72 10.76 -0.87
N VAL A 72 9.56 9.84 -1.35
CA VAL A 72 10.72 10.20 -2.17
C VAL A 72 10.32 10.82 -3.50
N MET A 73 9.29 10.29 -4.17
CA MET A 73 8.81 10.87 -5.44
C MET A 73 8.32 12.32 -5.26
N GLN A 74 7.62 12.63 -4.17
CA GLN A 74 7.17 13.98 -3.87
C GLN A 74 8.33 14.91 -3.51
N GLU A 75 9.29 14.41 -2.73
CA GLU A 75 10.48 15.18 -2.35
C GLU A 75 11.35 15.54 -3.57
N GLU A 76 11.62 14.56 -4.43
CA GLU A 76 12.44 14.78 -5.62
C GLU A 76 11.75 15.62 -6.71
N SER A 77 10.45 15.44 -6.90
CA SER A 77 9.69 16.19 -7.94
C SER A 77 9.24 17.58 -7.49
N GLY A 78 9.14 17.81 -6.17
CA GLY A 78 8.48 18.99 -5.61
C GLY A 78 6.96 19.02 -5.83
N ILE A 79 6.36 17.91 -6.30
CA ILE A 79 4.92 17.81 -6.59
C ILE A 79 4.26 17.01 -5.48
N TYR A 80 3.33 17.61 -4.76
CA TYR A 80 2.56 16.96 -3.73
C TYR A 80 1.23 16.43 -4.28
N LEU A 81 0.91 15.18 -3.93
CA LEU A 81 -0.30 14.53 -4.38
C LEU A 81 -1.54 15.19 -3.76
N LYS A 82 -2.52 15.50 -4.60
CA LYS A 82 -3.86 15.92 -4.16
C LYS A 82 -4.76 14.74 -3.84
N ALA A 83 -4.56 13.62 -4.52
CA ALA A 83 -5.21 12.34 -4.30
C ALA A 83 -4.38 11.22 -4.93
N LEU A 84 -4.41 10.03 -4.34
CA LEU A 84 -3.85 8.80 -4.93
C LEU A 84 -4.96 8.02 -5.62
N LYS A 85 -4.82 7.75 -6.91
CA LYS A 85 -5.71 6.82 -7.62
C LYS A 85 -5.16 5.40 -7.50
N VAL A 86 -6.02 4.47 -7.15
CA VAL A 86 -5.69 3.05 -6.93
C VAL A 86 -6.55 2.14 -7.79
N ASP A 87 -6.03 0.97 -8.14
CA ASP A 87 -6.71 -0.05 -8.93
C ASP A 87 -6.19 -1.45 -8.63
N GLY A 88 -6.71 -2.43 -9.34
CA GLY A 88 -6.36 -3.85 -9.16
C GLY A 88 -7.04 -4.52 -7.98
N GLY A 89 -6.91 -5.84 -7.89
CA GLY A 89 -7.64 -6.67 -6.92
C GLY A 89 -7.42 -6.29 -5.45
N ALA A 90 -6.22 -5.83 -5.08
CA ALA A 90 -5.90 -5.41 -3.72
C ALA A 90 -6.70 -4.16 -3.30
N SER A 91 -7.02 -3.28 -4.24
CA SER A 91 -7.81 -2.06 -3.97
C SER A 91 -9.26 -2.34 -3.55
N ALA A 92 -9.76 -3.56 -3.73
CA ALA A 92 -11.06 -3.99 -3.23
C ALA A 92 -11.12 -4.04 -1.69
N ASN A 93 -9.98 -4.16 -1.02
CA ASN A 93 -9.88 -4.21 0.44
C ASN A 93 -10.02 -2.79 1.03
N ASN A 94 -11.15 -2.53 1.71
CA ASN A 94 -11.42 -1.19 2.26
C ASN A 94 -10.50 -0.86 3.44
N PHE A 95 -10.09 -1.84 4.25
CA PHE A 95 -9.13 -1.61 5.32
C PHE A 95 -7.79 -1.12 4.75
N LEU A 96 -7.29 -1.78 3.72
CA LEU A 96 -6.04 -1.40 3.05
C LEU A 96 -6.15 0.02 2.49
N MET A 97 -7.23 0.34 1.78
CA MET A 97 -7.40 1.67 1.18
C MET A 97 -7.55 2.79 2.21
N GLN A 98 -8.25 2.53 3.31
CA GLN A 98 -8.37 3.50 4.40
C GLN A 98 -7.03 3.72 5.08
N PHE A 99 -6.29 2.65 5.38
CA PHE A 99 -4.98 2.76 5.99
C PHE A 99 -3.97 3.46 5.07
N GLN A 100 -4.06 3.24 3.75
CA GLN A 100 -3.26 3.96 2.77
C GLN A 100 -3.55 5.47 2.79
N ALA A 101 -4.83 5.87 2.83
CA ALA A 101 -5.21 7.28 2.96
C ALA A 101 -4.67 7.89 4.25
N ASP A 102 -4.77 7.17 5.36
CA ASP A 102 -4.34 7.58 6.69
C ASP A 102 -2.81 7.78 6.75
N ILE A 103 -2.03 6.82 6.26
CA ILE A 103 -0.56 6.89 6.29
C ILE A 103 0.00 7.96 5.37
N LEU A 104 -0.59 8.14 4.19
CA LEU A 104 -0.21 9.19 3.24
C LEU A 104 -0.72 10.58 3.66
N ASN A 105 -1.70 10.66 4.54
CA ASN A 105 -2.46 11.89 4.80
C ASN A 105 -3.00 12.52 3.50
N THR A 106 -3.48 11.66 2.59
CA THR A 106 -3.88 12.06 1.23
C THR A 106 -5.08 11.21 0.83
N PRO A 107 -6.14 11.79 0.24
CA PRO A 107 -7.29 11.03 -0.24
C PRO A 107 -6.90 9.91 -1.21
N VAL A 108 -7.53 8.74 -1.06
CA VAL A 108 -7.36 7.60 -1.96
C VAL A 108 -8.64 7.39 -2.75
N HIS A 109 -8.53 7.44 -4.07
CA HIS A 109 -9.65 7.32 -5.00
C HIS A 109 -9.63 5.97 -5.72
N ARG A 110 -10.64 5.16 -5.46
CA ARG A 110 -10.86 3.88 -6.13
C ARG A 110 -11.95 4.03 -7.19
N PRO A 111 -11.72 3.64 -8.46
CA PRO A 111 -12.75 3.67 -9.50
C PRO A 111 -13.81 2.60 -9.27
N ASP A 112 -14.97 2.74 -9.94
CA ASP A 112 -16.01 1.70 -9.96
C ASP A 112 -15.49 0.39 -10.56
N VAL A 113 -14.71 0.48 -11.64
CA VAL A 113 -14.07 -0.67 -12.28
C VAL A 113 -12.61 -0.73 -11.83
N ILE A 114 -12.30 -1.73 -11.02
CA ILE A 114 -10.95 -1.90 -10.42
C ILE A 114 -9.98 -2.66 -11.34
N GLU A 115 -10.47 -3.36 -12.38
CA GLU A 115 -9.64 -4.10 -13.34
C GLU A 115 -9.17 -3.19 -14.49
N THR A 116 -8.38 -2.17 -14.16
CA THR A 116 -8.00 -1.12 -15.12
C THR A 116 -7.01 -1.59 -16.18
N THR A 117 -6.22 -2.64 -15.91
CA THR A 117 -5.30 -3.22 -16.91
C THR A 117 -6.06 -3.79 -18.09
N SER A 118 -7.08 -4.62 -17.85
CA SER A 118 -7.95 -5.17 -18.91
C SER A 118 -8.71 -4.08 -19.63
N LEU A 119 -9.21 -3.10 -18.86
CA LEU A 119 -9.93 -1.96 -19.40
C LEU A 119 -9.03 -1.08 -20.29
N GLY A 120 -7.77 -0.88 -19.90
CA GLY A 120 -6.78 -0.15 -20.70
C GLY A 120 -6.50 -0.84 -22.03
N ALA A 121 -6.36 -2.16 -22.03
CA ALA A 121 -6.21 -2.92 -23.27
C ALA A 121 -7.45 -2.79 -24.18
N ALA A 122 -8.66 -2.85 -23.61
CA ALA A 122 -9.91 -2.65 -24.33
C ALA A 122 -10.01 -1.23 -24.93
N TYR A 123 -9.58 -0.19 -24.18
CA TYR A 123 -9.54 1.18 -24.67
C TYR A 123 -8.59 1.35 -25.86
N LEU A 124 -7.39 0.76 -25.78
CA LEU A 124 -6.45 0.81 -26.91
C LEU A 124 -7.00 0.11 -28.16
N ALA A 125 -7.61 -1.07 -27.98
CA ALA A 125 -8.25 -1.78 -29.08
C ALA A 125 -9.42 -0.97 -29.69
N GLY A 126 -10.26 -0.38 -28.85
CA GLY A 126 -11.38 0.44 -29.30
C GLY A 126 -10.96 1.70 -30.04
N LEU A 127 -9.86 2.36 -29.62
CA LEU A 127 -9.27 3.47 -30.36
C LEU A 127 -8.76 3.01 -31.72
N ALA A 128 -8.07 1.88 -31.79
CA ALA A 128 -7.51 1.35 -33.03
C ALA A 128 -8.60 0.96 -34.05
N THR A 129 -9.75 0.49 -33.58
CA THR A 129 -10.89 0.10 -34.43
C THR A 129 -11.88 1.23 -34.69
N GLY A 130 -11.69 2.40 -34.13
CA GLY A 130 -12.59 3.53 -34.24
C GLY A 130 -13.89 3.42 -33.43
N TYR A 131 -13.93 2.53 -32.44
CA TYR A 131 -15.06 2.41 -31.51
C TYR A 131 -15.18 3.65 -30.62
N TRP A 132 -14.05 4.16 -30.12
CA TRP A 132 -13.96 5.48 -29.47
C TRP A 132 -13.28 6.47 -30.39
N SER A 133 -13.83 7.68 -30.47
CA SER A 133 -13.32 8.76 -31.29
C SER A 133 -12.01 9.38 -30.82
N GLY A 134 -11.70 9.22 -29.51
CA GLY A 134 -10.50 9.78 -28.92
C GLY A 134 -10.39 9.56 -27.42
N LYS A 135 -9.31 10.08 -26.86
CA LYS A 135 -8.99 9.94 -25.42
C LYS A 135 -10.02 10.61 -24.52
N ASP A 136 -10.64 11.71 -24.96
CA ASP A 136 -11.62 12.45 -24.16
C ASP A 136 -12.86 11.62 -23.89
N GLU A 137 -13.30 10.81 -24.87
CA GLU A 137 -14.41 9.89 -24.71
C GLU A 137 -14.08 8.77 -23.73
N ILE A 138 -12.84 8.27 -23.74
CA ILE A 138 -12.35 7.28 -22.76
C ILE A 138 -12.29 7.89 -21.35
N LEU A 139 -11.78 9.11 -21.20
CA LEU A 139 -11.70 9.80 -19.91
C LEU A 139 -13.08 10.02 -19.29
N ALA A 140 -14.11 10.24 -20.11
CA ALA A 140 -15.50 10.36 -19.66
C ALA A 140 -16.06 9.06 -19.06
N ASN A 141 -15.47 7.90 -19.39
CA ASN A 141 -15.87 6.61 -18.83
C ASN A 141 -15.29 6.36 -17.43
N TRP A 142 -14.27 7.10 -17.00
CA TRP A 142 -13.74 6.96 -15.67
C TRP A 142 -14.72 7.49 -14.63
N LYS A 143 -15.14 6.63 -13.70
CA LYS A 143 -16.04 6.99 -12.61
C LYS A 143 -15.38 6.69 -11.27
N LEU A 144 -15.47 7.66 -10.35
CA LEU A 144 -15.09 7.46 -8.96
C LEU A 144 -16.10 6.53 -8.29
N GLY A 145 -15.64 5.37 -7.82
CA GLY A 145 -16.46 4.42 -7.08
C GLY A 145 -16.46 4.75 -5.60
N HIS A 146 -15.27 5.00 -5.01
CA HIS A 146 -15.14 5.34 -3.60
C HIS A 146 -13.96 6.26 -3.34
N SER A 147 -14.11 7.19 -2.38
CA SER A 147 -13.04 8.02 -1.85
C SER A 147 -12.82 7.69 -0.37
N PHE A 148 -11.56 7.41 -0.01
CA PHE A 148 -11.14 7.20 1.36
C PHE A 148 -10.41 8.45 1.81
N GLU A 149 -10.97 9.12 2.81
CA GLU A 149 -10.40 10.35 3.36
C GLU A 149 -9.50 10.03 4.56
N PRO A 150 -8.36 10.74 4.75
CA PRO A 150 -7.52 10.57 5.93
C PRO A 150 -8.29 10.85 7.21
N ALA A 151 -8.23 9.91 8.16
CA ALA A 151 -8.93 10.03 9.45
C ALA A 151 -7.99 9.82 10.66
N MET A 152 -6.76 9.35 10.43
CA MET A 152 -5.79 9.07 11.49
C MET A 152 -5.18 10.37 12.02
N ALA A 153 -5.11 10.50 13.35
CA ALA A 153 -4.43 11.62 14.01
C ALA A 153 -2.93 11.64 13.66
N GLU A 154 -2.37 12.82 13.57
CA GLU A 154 -0.99 13.03 13.11
C GLU A 154 0.05 12.36 13.99
N ASP A 155 -0.11 12.41 15.31
CA ASP A 155 0.80 11.78 16.27
C ASP A 155 0.80 10.26 16.14
N VAL A 156 -0.38 9.65 15.90
CA VAL A 156 -0.54 8.21 15.65
C VAL A 156 0.15 7.84 14.33
N ARG A 157 -0.10 8.59 13.26
CA ARG A 157 0.54 8.39 11.96
C ARG A 157 2.06 8.45 12.05
N ASN A 158 2.58 9.50 12.69
CA ASN A 158 4.02 9.68 12.86
C ASN A 158 4.65 8.57 13.70
N SER A 159 3.97 8.09 14.74
CA SER A 159 4.39 6.95 15.54
C SER A 159 4.48 5.68 14.72
N LYS A 160 3.47 5.39 13.90
CA LYS A 160 3.42 4.23 13.01
C LYS A 160 4.54 4.26 11.96
N ILE A 161 4.75 5.38 11.29
CA ILE A 161 5.84 5.57 10.31
C ILE A 161 7.21 5.38 10.97
N LYS A 162 7.42 5.95 12.16
CA LYS A 162 8.66 5.74 12.92
C LYS A 162 8.88 4.26 13.28
N GLY A 163 7.82 3.56 13.65
CA GLY A 163 7.85 2.12 13.91
C GLY A 163 8.24 1.32 12.66
N TRP A 164 7.63 1.64 11.53
CA TRP A 164 7.96 1.06 10.23
C TRP A 164 9.44 1.23 9.86
N HIS A 165 9.96 2.45 9.91
CA HIS A 165 11.37 2.70 9.60
C HIS A 165 12.33 1.98 10.55
N ARG A 166 11.93 1.75 11.82
CA ARG A 166 12.70 0.90 12.74
C ARG A 166 12.70 -0.57 12.29
N ALA A 167 11.56 -1.09 11.84
CA ALA A 167 11.45 -2.46 11.33
C ALA A 167 12.29 -2.65 10.07
N VAL A 168 12.25 -1.71 9.14
CA VAL A 168 13.11 -1.73 7.94
C VAL A 168 14.59 -1.76 8.31
N ARG A 169 15.02 -0.96 9.30
CA ARG A 169 16.42 -1.03 9.78
C ARG A 169 16.79 -2.41 10.30
N CYS A 170 15.89 -3.09 11.04
CA CYS A 170 16.15 -4.46 11.49
C CYS A 170 16.34 -5.44 10.32
N ALA A 171 15.52 -5.31 9.25
CA ALA A 171 15.64 -6.13 8.06
C ALA A 171 16.97 -5.90 7.30
N ARG A 172 17.46 -4.67 7.29
CA ARG A 172 18.75 -4.30 6.68
C ARG A 172 19.94 -4.78 7.51
N ILE A 173 19.93 -4.55 8.82
CA ILE A 173 20.99 -5.02 9.73
C ILE A 173 21.14 -6.55 9.65
N TRP A 174 20.04 -7.30 9.51
CA TRP A 174 20.11 -8.76 9.32
C TRP A 174 20.93 -9.16 8.08
N ALA A 175 21.05 -8.28 7.11
CA ALA A 175 21.78 -8.51 5.86
C ALA A 175 23.27 -8.13 5.93
N GLU A 176 23.64 -7.19 6.80
CA GLU A 176 25.01 -6.64 6.90
C GLU A 176 26.05 -7.69 7.30
N ASP A 177 25.66 -8.70 8.10
CA ASP A 177 26.58 -9.77 8.55
C ASP A 177 26.92 -10.82 7.47
N ARG A 178 26.45 -10.66 6.24
CA ARG A 178 26.68 -11.62 5.14
C ARG A 178 27.82 -11.24 4.19
N GLU A 179 28.41 -10.07 4.37
CA GLU A 179 29.56 -9.60 3.55
C GLU A 179 30.93 -9.97 4.14
N ASN A 180 31.00 -10.78 5.23
CA ASN A 180 32.23 -11.27 5.84
C ASN A 180 32.41 -12.79 5.67
#